data_db8ef426dc69fe110d18de5adc0da4e2
#
_entry.id   db8ef426dc69fe110d18de5adc0da4e2
#
_cell.length_a   1.000
_cell.length_b   1.000
_cell.length_c   1.000
_cell.angle_alpha   90.00
_cell.angle_beta   90.00
_cell.angle_gamma   90.00
#
_symmetry.space_group_name_H-M   'P 1'
#
loop_
_entity.id
_entity.type
_entity.pdbx_description
1 polymer ?
#
loop_
_entity_poly.entity_id
_entity_poly.type
_entity_poly.pdbx_seq_one_letter_code
_entity_poly.pdbx_strand_id
1 'polypeptide(L)'
;GVQTCALPILVKGWAAEVGAQMLVESGVEDVLINASGDLVLRGGKPEGGPWNIGIASPDDVEKYVKFFDVVDGSVATSGDYEKGAHIIDPHTGLIAIGARSASVIGPDGALCDALATALMVDGVDAQKWIGRPELAEYSFWTINRHDGTAWSYGPNKGY
;
A
#
# COMPACT_ATOMS: atom_id res chain seq x y z
N GLY A 1 15.56 -17.80 -14.53
CA GLY A 1 15.74 -17.16 -13.27
C GLY A 1 14.88 -15.94 -12.97
N VAL A 2 13.60 -15.86 -13.44
CA VAL A 2 12.74 -14.69 -13.18
C VAL A 2 11.75 -14.93 -12.03
N GLN A 3 11.78 -16.07 -11.37
CA GLN A 3 10.78 -16.44 -10.37
C GLN A 3 11.02 -15.93 -8.94
N THR A 4 12.14 -15.28 -8.65
CA THR A 4 12.50 -14.90 -7.28
C THR A 4 12.05 -13.49 -6.87
N CYS A 5 11.55 -12.66 -7.78
CA CYS A 5 11.16 -11.29 -7.45
C CYS A 5 9.69 -11.13 -7.00
N ALA A 6 8.79 -12.04 -7.39
CA ALA A 6 7.37 -11.89 -7.05
C ALA A 6 7.03 -12.34 -5.61
N LEU A 7 7.71 -13.34 -5.08
CA LEU A 7 7.47 -13.84 -3.70
C LEU A 7 7.70 -12.77 -2.61
N PRO A 8 8.79 -11.99 -2.61
CA PRO A 8 8.98 -10.96 -1.59
C PRO A 8 7.94 -9.84 -1.60
N ILE A 9 7.31 -9.57 -2.75
CA ILE A 9 6.32 -8.50 -2.94
C ILE A 9 5.00 -8.82 -2.22
N LEU A 10 4.63 -10.10 -2.16
CA LEU A 10 3.37 -10.55 -1.56
C LEU A 10 3.51 -11.02 -0.10
N VAL A 11 4.71 -11.45 0.28
CA VAL A 11 4.90 -12.20 1.54
C VAL A 11 4.68 -11.33 2.77
N LYS A 12 5.04 -10.05 2.76
CA LYS A 12 4.88 -9.17 3.93
C LYS A 12 3.40 -8.94 4.22
N GLY A 13 2.64 -8.50 3.22
CA GLY A 13 1.21 -8.28 3.34
C GLY A 13 0.47 -9.57 3.71
N TRP A 14 0.80 -10.69 3.07
CA TRP A 14 0.23 -11.99 3.40
C TRP A 14 0.54 -12.44 4.84
N ALA A 15 1.77 -12.32 5.30
CA ALA A 15 2.17 -12.72 6.64
C ALA A 15 1.48 -11.88 7.72
N ALA A 16 1.36 -10.56 7.50
CA ALA A 16 0.62 -9.66 8.36
C ALA A 16 -0.88 -10.03 8.40
N GLU A 17 -1.47 -10.39 7.26
CA GLU A 17 -2.86 -10.84 7.17
C GLU A 17 -3.11 -12.11 7.97
N VAL A 18 -2.26 -13.13 7.80
CA VAL A 18 -2.33 -14.38 8.58
C VAL A 18 -2.17 -14.11 10.07
N GLY A 19 -1.22 -13.24 10.46
CA GLY A 19 -1.03 -12.87 11.85
C GLY A 19 -2.25 -12.15 12.45
N ALA A 20 -2.85 -11.22 11.71
CA ALA A 20 -4.05 -10.52 12.14
C ALA A 20 -5.23 -11.48 12.31
N GLN A 21 -5.41 -12.40 11.37
CA GLN A 21 -6.47 -13.41 11.44
C GLN A 21 -6.31 -14.30 12.68
N MET A 22 -5.10 -14.76 12.98
CA MET A 22 -4.81 -15.58 14.18
C MET A 22 -5.13 -14.84 15.48
N LEU A 23 -4.85 -13.54 15.56
CA LEU A 23 -5.18 -12.69 16.71
C LEU A 23 -6.70 -12.54 16.88
N VAL A 24 -7.41 -12.24 15.79
CA VAL A 24 -8.88 -12.14 15.81
C VAL A 24 -9.52 -13.47 16.23
N GLU A 25 -9.05 -14.59 15.70
CA GLU A 25 -9.53 -15.94 16.08
C GLU A 25 -9.24 -16.27 17.56
N SER A 26 -8.21 -15.67 18.15
CA SER A 26 -7.90 -15.80 19.58
C SER A 26 -8.73 -14.86 20.48
N GLY A 27 -9.61 -14.03 19.90
CA GLY A 27 -10.50 -13.13 20.60
C GLY A 27 -9.98 -11.69 20.78
N VAL A 28 -8.90 -11.31 20.06
CA VAL A 28 -8.45 -9.92 20.03
C VAL A 28 -9.33 -9.14 19.07
N GLU A 29 -9.99 -8.08 19.54
CA GLU A 29 -10.93 -7.29 18.75
C GLU A 29 -10.23 -6.20 17.94
N ASP A 30 -9.25 -5.51 18.54
CA ASP A 30 -8.54 -4.39 17.93
C ASP A 30 -7.10 -4.81 17.58
N VAL A 31 -6.81 -4.91 16.29
CA VAL A 31 -5.52 -5.38 15.79
C VAL A 31 -4.90 -4.38 14.84
N LEU A 32 -3.63 -4.05 15.05
CA LEU A 32 -2.78 -3.38 14.07
C LEU A 32 -1.47 -4.16 13.97
N ILE A 33 -1.20 -4.75 12.81
CA ILE A 33 0.10 -5.36 12.51
C ILE A 33 0.83 -4.46 11.51
N ASN A 34 2.10 -4.16 11.81
CA ASN A 34 2.99 -3.44 10.92
C ASN A 34 4.15 -4.37 10.49
N ALA A 35 4.12 -4.80 9.25
CA ALA A 35 5.18 -5.61 8.63
C ALA A 35 6.08 -4.72 7.76
N SER A 36 6.92 -3.90 8.41
CA SER A 36 7.84 -2.97 7.70
C SER A 36 7.11 -2.06 6.71
N GLY A 37 6.07 -1.35 7.17
CA GLY A 37 5.30 -0.39 6.38
C GLY A 37 4.04 -0.96 5.71
N ASP A 38 3.89 -2.29 5.64
CA ASP A 38 2.63 -2.91 5.25
C ASP A 38 1.79 -3.16 6.50
N LEU A 39 0.62 -2.56 6.54
CA LEU A 39 -0.26 -2.55 7.70
C LEU A 39 -1.47 -3.43 7.45
N VAL A 40 -1.85 -4.21 8.45
CA VAL A 40 -3.14 -4.89 8.52
C VAL A 40 -3.87 -4.45 9.78
N LEU A 41 -5.12 -4.03 9.62
CA LEU A 41 -5.93 -3.40 10.64
C LEU A 41 -7.27 -4.13 10.78
N ARG A 42 -7.71 -4.34 12.01
CA ARG A 42 -9.03 -4.90 12.35
C ARG A 42 -9.60 -4.15 13.55
N GLY A 43 -10.91 -3.97 13.58
CA GLY A 43 -11.69 -3.51 14.73
C GLY A 43 -11.63 -2.02 15.03
N GLY A 44 -10.67 -1.27 14.52
CA GLY A 44 -10.48 0.15 14.85
C GLY A 44 -9.58 0.35 16.09
N LYS A 45 -9.58 1.57 16.65
CA LYS A 45 -8.78 1.90 17.83
C LYS A 45 -9.46 1.42 19.11
N PRO A 46 -8.70 1.00 20.15
CA PRO A 46 -9.25 0.58 21.43
C PRO A 46 -10.16 1.64 22.10
N GLU A 47 -9.88 2.92 21.89
CA GLU A 47 -10.70 4.04 22.38
C GLU A 47 -11.89 4.35 21.46
N GLY A 48 -12.07 3.61 20.39
CA GLY A 48 -13.08 3.77 19.37
C GLY A 48 -12.66 4.61 18.17
N GLY A 49 -13.35 4.38 17.05
CA GLY A 49 -13.11 5.07 15.79
C GLY A 49 -12.03 4.39 14.92
N PRO A 50 -11.78 4.93 13.72
CA PRO A 50 -10.84 4.35 12.79
C PRO A 50 -9.38 4.54 13.22
N TRP A 51 -8.53 3.65 12.75
CA TRP A 51 -7.08 3.87 12.73
C TRP A 51 -6.75 5.01 11.76
N ASN A 52 -5.98 5.98 12.21
CA ASN A 52 -5.52 7.08 11.37
C ASN A 52 -4.12 6.78 10.85
N ILE A 53 -4.00 6.43 9.59
CA ILE A 53 -2.77 5.97 8.95
C ILE A 53 -2.17 7.10 8.13
N GLY A 54 -0.99 7.56 8.54
CA GLY A 54 -0.22 8.57 7.84
C GLY A 54 0.75 7.97 6.82
N ILE A 55 0.77 8.54 5.62
CA ILE A 55 1.75 8.20 4.58
C ILE A 55 2.89 9.21 4.65
N ALA A 56 4.10 8.71 4.89
CA ALA A 56 5.28 9.54 4.99
C ALA A 56 5.64 10.22 3.65
N SER A 57 6.18 11.42 3.74
CA SER A 57 6.70 12.14 2.58
C SER A 57 7.94 11.43 2.02
N PRO A 58 8.04 11.26 0.70
CA PRO A 58 9.27 10.74 0.09
C PRO A 58 10.46 11.71 0.19
N ASP A 59 10.23 12.97 0.54
CA ASP A 59 11.28 13.99 0.71
C ASP A 59 11.72 14.15 2.18
N ASP A 60 10.84 13.78 3.13
CA ASP A 60 11.09 13.91 4.57
C ASP A 60 10.21 12.90 5.32
N VAL A 61 10.80 11.78 5.69
CA VAL A 61 10.07 10.66 6.34
C VAL A 61 9.48 10.99 7.70
N GLU A 62 9.89 12.10 8.32
CA GLU A 62 9.30 12.60 9.57
C GLU A 62 7.99 13.37 9.33
N LYS A 63 7.68 13.71 8.08
CA LYS A 63 6.45 14.39 7.69
C LYS A 63 5.48 13.46 6.99
N TYR A 64 4.20 13.67 7.27
CA TYR A 64 3.13 12.97 6.57
C TYR A 64 2.51 13.86 5.51
N VAL A 65 2.22 13.28 4.35
CA VAL A 65 1.65 13.98 3.19
C VAL A 65 0.22 13.56 2.87
N LYS A 66 -0.26 12.50 3.50
CA LYS A 66 -1.60 11.96 3.32
C LYS A 66 -2.00 11.15 4.55
N PHE A 67 -3.30 11.19 4.88
CA PHE A 67 -3.86 10.37 5.95
C PHE A 67 -5.06 9.57 5.43
N PHE A 68 -5.22 8.36 5.96
CA PHE A 68 -6.37 7.49 5.68
C PHE A 68 -6.97 7.00 6.99
N ASP A 69 -8.29 7.05 7.08
CA ASP A 69 -9.04 6.43 8.17
C ASP A 69 -9.44 5.01 7.76
N VAL A 70 -9.02 4.01 8.53
CA VAL A 70 -9.24 2.60 8.26
C VAL A 70 -9.74 1.92 9.53
N VAL A 71 -10.85 1.20 9.46
CA VAL A 71 -11.37 0.35 10.56
C VAL A 71 -10.87 -1.07 10.34
N ASP A 72 -11.30 -1.67 9.23
CA ASP A 72 -10.88 -3.00 8.78
C ASP A 72 -10.25 -2.88 7.40
N GLY A 73 -9.11 -3.51 7.19
CA GLY A 73 -8.42 -3.49 5.91
C GLY A 73 -6.92 -3.54 6.06
N SER A 74 -6.26 -3.20 4.97
CA SER A 74 -4.80 -3.19 4.86
C SER A 74 -4.34 -1.93 4.14
N VAL A 75 -3.14 -1.47 4.48
CA VAL A 75 -2.49 -0.34 3.81
C VAL A 75 -1.07 -0.77 3.48
N ALA A 76 -0.70 -0.70 2.21
CA ALA A 76 0.67 -0.95 1.77
C ALA A 76 1.21 0.27 1.04
N THR A 77 2.48 0.59 1.29
CA THR A 77 3.16 1.70 0.61
C THR A 77 4.48 1.24 0.03
N SER A 78 4.64 1.44 -1.26
CA SER A 78 5.91 1.29 -1.98
C SER A 78 6.52 2.64 -2.28
N GLY A 79 7.83 2.76 -2.09
CA GLY A 79 8.58 3.99 -2.36
C GLY A 79 10.06 3.71 -2.58
N ASP A 80 10.76 4.63 -3.22
CA ASP A 80 12.19 4.51 -3.46
C ASP A 80 13.05 5.14 -2.34
N TYR A 81 12.43 5.82 -1.39
CA TYR A 81 13.11 6.53 -0.30
C TYR A 81 13.60 5.59 0.83
N GLU A 82 13.00 4.40 0.98
CA GLU A 82 13.40 3.45 2.03
C GLU A 82 14.61 2.59 1.64
N LYS A 83 14.64 2.11 0.39
CA LYS A 83 15.62 1.11 -0.09
C LYS A 83 16.33 1.54 -1.37
N GLY A 84 16.15 2.79 -1.79
CA GLY A 84 16.61 3.26 -3.10
C GLY A 84 15.77 2.68 -4.24
N ALA A 85 16.15 2.99 -5.47
CA ALA A 85 15.47 2.54 -6.68
C ALA A 85 15.73 1.04 -6.93
N HIS A 86 14.91 0.17 -6.36
CA HIS A 86 15.05 -1.30 -6.41
C HIS A 86 13.93 -2.00 -7.19
N ILE A 87 12.86 -1.28 -7.52
CA ILE A 87 11.73 -1.82 -8.29
C ILE A 87 12.11 -1.78 -9.76
N ILE A 88 12.01 -2.92 -10.42
CA ILE A 88 12.30 -3.07 -11.85
C ILE A 88 10.98 -3.15 -12.62
N ASP A 89 10.84 -2.33 -13.63
CA ASP A 89 9.77 -2.42 -14.62
C ASP A 89 9.93 -3.69 -15.44
N PRO A 90 8.98 -4.63 -15.39
CA PRO A 90 9.08 -5.90 -16.11
C PRO A 90 9.00 -5.76 -17.64
N HIS A 91 8.50 -4.63 -18.14
CA HIS A 91 8.37 -4.38 -19.57
C HIS A 91 9.68 -3.91 -20.20
N THR A 92 10.46 -3.14 -19.45
CA THR A 92 11.70 -2.53 -19.94
C THR A 92 12.96 -3.20 -19.38
N GLY A 93 12.86 -3.89 -18.23
CA GLY A 93 13.99 -4.43 -17.49
C GLY A 93 14.84 -3.35 -16.78
N LEU A 94 14.39 -2.11 -16.77
CA LEU A 94 15.04 -0.98 -16.12
C LEU A 94 14.37 -0.62 -14.79
N ILE A 95 14.97 0.27 -14.03
CA ILE A 95 14.38 0.81 -12.81
C ILE A 95 13.05 1.50 -13.14
N ALA A 96 12.00 1.20 -12.37
CA ALA A 96 10.69 1.81 -12.50
C ALA A 96 10.75 3.32 -12.24
N ILE A 97 10.10 4.10 -13.10
CA ILE A 97 10.08 5.56 -13.04
C ILE A 97 8.67 6.15 -13.00
N GLY A 98 7.64 5.34 -12.78
CA GLY A 98 6.24 5.78 -12.79
C GLY A 98 5.88 6.66 -11.60
N ALA A 99 6.20 6.23 -10.39
CA ALA A 99 5.90 6.98 -9.17
C ALA A 99 7.13 7.11 -8.25
N ARG A 100 7.07 8.05 -7.29
CA ARG A 100 8.02 8.19 -6.18
C ARG A 100 7.51 7.48 -4.92
N SER A 101 6.20 7.49 -4.74
CA SER A 101 5.49 6.83 -3.64
C SER A 101 4.14 6.38 -4.15
N ALA A 102 3.73 5.20 -3.77
CA ALA A 102 2.47 4.59 -4.13
C ALA A 102 1.88 3.84 -2.93
N SER A 103 0.67 4.22 -2.53
CA SER A 103 -0.05 3.58 -1.42
C SER A 103 -1.34 2.96 -1.93
N VAL A 104 -1.66 1.79 -1.42
CA VAL A 104 -2.91 1.08 -1.70
C VAL A 104 -3.57 0.71 -0.40
N ILE A 105 -4.87 0.95 -0.32
CA ILE A 105 -5.73 0.60 0.80
C ILE A 105 -6.80 -0.34 0.28
N GLY A 106 -7.04 -1.46 0.98
CA GLY A 106 -8.03 -2.43 0.55
C GLY A 106 -8.23 -3.56 1.55
N PRO A 107 -9.08 -4.55 1.23
CA PRO A 107 -9.43 -5.63 2.15
C PRO A 107 -8.33 -6.70 2.32
N ASP A 108 -7.42 -6.86 1.36
CA ASP A 108 -6.41 -7.92 1.34
C ASP A 108 -5.00 -7.33 1.34
N GLY A 109 -4.21 -7.67 2.37
CA GLY A 109 -2.87 -7.13 2.59
C GLY A 109 -1.85 -7.57 1.53
N ALA A 110 -1.93 -8.80 1.06
CA ALA A 110 -1.04 -9.31 0.02
C ALA A 110 -1.28 -8.58 -1.31
N LEU A 111 -2.56 -8.36 -1.63
CA LEU A 111 -2.93 -7.65 -2.86
C LEU A 111 -2.63 -6.15 -2.75
N CYS A 112 -2.80 -5.53 -1.58
CA CYS A 112 -2.36 -4.14 -1.36
C CYS A 112 -0.86 -3.97 -1.64
N ASP A 113 0.00 -4.85 -1.11
CA ASP A 113 1.46 -4.83 -1.32
C ASP A 113 1.82 -4.99 -2.80
N ALA A 114 1.21 -5.97 -3.48
CA ALA A 114 1.41 -6.18 -4.92
C ALA A 114 0.96 -4.98 -5.78
N LEU A 115 -0.22 -4.45 -5.49
CA LEU A 115 -0.78 -3.32 -6.23
C LEU A 115 0.00 -2.03 -5.99
N ALA A 116 0.53 -1.80 -4.78
CA ALA A 116 1.40 -0.66 -4.50
C ALA A 116 2.69 -0.73 -5.34
N THR A 117 3.29 -1.92 -5.46
CA THR A 117 4.45 -2.14 -6.33
C THR A 117 4.11 -1.93 -7.81
N ALA A 118 2.97 -2.45 -8.29
CA ALA A 118 2.53 -2.22 -9.67
C ALA A 118 2.27 -0.74 -9.96
N LEU A 119 1.70 -0.02 -8.99
CA LEU A 119 1.46 1.42 -9.08
C LEU A 119 2.76 2.24 -9.15
N MET A 120 3.84 1.78 -8.49
CA MET A 120 5.18 2.38 -8.62
C MET A 120 5.73 2.26 -10.05
N VAL A 121 5.44 1.14 -10.72
CA VAL A 121 5.88 0.91 -12.11
C VAL A 121 5.10 1.79 -13.07
N ASP A 122 3.77 1.71 -13.01
CA ASP A 122 2.89 2.31 -14.01
C ASP A 122 2.59 3.80 -13.75
N GLY A 123 2.67 4.27 -12.50
CA GLY A 123 2.37 5.66 -12.16
C GLY A 123 1.01 6.11 -12.70
N VAL A 124 0.99 7.15 -13.53
CA VAL A 124 -0.26 7.66 -14.14
C VAL A 124 -0.93 6.67 -15.11
N ASP A 125 -0.17 5.77 -15.71
CA ASP A 125 -0.69 4.74 -16.61
C ASP A 125 -1.52 3.66 -15.88
N ALA A 126 -1.40 3.58 -14.56
CA ALA A 126 -2.24 2.72 -13.72
C ALA A 126 -3.75 2.99 -13.89
N GLN A 127 -4.13 4.18 -14.36
CA GLN A 127 -5.52 4.51 -14.71
C GLN A 127 -6.14 3.52 -15.70
N LYS A 128 -5.34 2.76 -16.46
CA LYS A 128 -5.80 1.73 -17.39
C LYS A 128 -6.37 0.48 -16.69
N TRP A 129 -6.01 0.25 -15.42
CA TRP A 129 -6.41 -0.96 -14.71
C TRP A 129 -7.03 -0.74 -13.34
N ILE A 130 -6.79 0.39 -12.66
CA ILE A 130 -7.33 0.64 -11.31
C ILE A 130 -8.87 0.71 -11.27
N GLY A 131 -9.52 1.03 -12.38
CA GLY A 131 -10.98 1.08 -12.50
C GLY A 131 -11.65 -0.27 -12.77
N ARG A 132 -10.94 -1.40 -12.69
CA ARG A 132 -11.51 -2.73 -12.88
C ARG A 132 -12.47 -3.08 -11.74
N PRO A 133 -13.60 -3.78 -12.02
CA PRO A 133 -14.57 -4.16 -10.99
C PRO A 133 -13.98 -4.93 -9.82
N GLU A 134 -12.97 -5.77 -10.06
CA GLU A 134 -12.28 -6.57 -9.04
C GLU A 134 -11.51 -5.70 -8.02
N LEU A 135 -11.23 -4.46 -8.37
CA LEU A 135 -10.52 -3.49 -7.54
C LEU A 135 -11.42 -2.40 -6.96
N ALA A 136 -12.74 -2.56 -7.04
CA ALA A 136 -13.70 -1.53 -6.61
C ALA A 136 -13.61 -1.18 -5.11
N GLU A 137 -13.15 -2.11 -4.27
CA GLU A 137 -12.94 -1.90 -2.83
C GLU A 137 -11.57 -1.33 -2.49
N TYR A 138 -10.68 -1.22 -3.49
CA TYR A 138 -9.32 -0.69 -3.29
C TYR A 138 -9.27 0.81 -3.58
N SER A 139 -8.44 1.48 -2.79
CA SER A 139 -8.13 2.90 -2.95
C SER A 139 -6.64 3.05 -3.21
N PHE A 140 -6.32 3.96 -4.10
CA PHE A 140 -4.98 4.19 -4.62
C PHE A 140 -4.60 5.64 -4.39
N TRP A 141 -3.37 5.86 -3.95
CA TRP A 141 -2.77 7.18 -3.85
C TRP A 141 -1.32 7.11 -4.32
N THR A 142 -0.88 8.10 -5.07
CA THR A 142 0.49 8.14 -5.57
C THR A 142 1.02 9.55 -5.76
N ILE A 143 2.33 9.69 -5.68
CA ILE A 143 3.08 10.88 -6.08
C ILE A 143 3.84 10.54 -7.36
N ASN A 144 3.54 11.29 -8.43
CA ASN A 144 4.18 11.16 -9.72
C ASN A 144 5.68 11.54 -9.62
N ARG A 145 6.54 10.76 -10.27
CA ARG A 145 7.98 10.99 -10.26
C ARG A 145 8.40 12.25 -11.03
N HIS A 146 7.72 12.57 -12.13
CA HIS A 146 8.14 13.64 -13.03
C HIS A 146 7.88 15.03 -12.48
N ASP A 147 6.71 15.26 -11.90
CA ASP A 147 6.25 16.61 -11.53
C ASP A 147 5.86 16.73 -10.05
N GLY A 148 5.95 15.65 -9.28
CA GLY A 148 5.57 15.63 -7.88
C GLY A 148 4.06 15.76 -7.62
N THR A 149 3.22 15.73 -8.66
CA THR A 149 1.77 15.79 -8.49
C THR A 149 1.26 14.52 -7.81
N ALA A 150 0.29 14.69 -6.91
CA ALA A 150 -0.36 13.56 -6.26
C ALA A 150 -1.78 13.38 -6.80
N TRP A 151 -2.22 12.14 -6.89
CA TRP A 151 -3.61 11.82 -7.21
C TRP A 151 -4.14 10.66 -6.36
N SER A 152 -5.46 10.57 -6.25
CA SER A 152 -6.18 9.51 -5.53
C SER A 152 -7.28 8.92 -6.40
N TYR A 153 -7.56 7.63 -6.22
CA TYR A 153 -8.68 6.93 -6.83
C TYR A 153 -9.26 5.92 -5.83
N GLY A 154 -10.57 5.66 -5.91
CA GLY A 154 -11.26 4.67 -5.08
C GLY A 154 -12.14 5.26 -4.00
N PRO A 155 -12.75 4.41 -3.15
CA PRO A 155 -13.73 4.83 -2.14
C PRO A 155 -13.10 5.63 -0.97
N ASN A 156 -11.91 5.27 -0.51
CA ASN A 156 -11.20 5.98 0.56
C ASN A 156 -10.13 6.90 -0.05
N LYS A 157 -10.43 8.19 -0.16
CA LYS A 157 -9.51 9.17 -0.77
C LYS A 157 -8.54 9.79 0.22
N GLY A 158 -8.72 9.54 1.52
CA GLY A 158 -7.97 10.18 2.59
C GLY A 158 -8.10 11.71 2.62
N TYR A 159 -7.29 12.39 3.43
CA TYR A 159 -7.27 13.85 3.63
C TYR A 159 -5.84 14.36 3.91
#